data_4a1a8fdc4e62b9d266a5e9155121112c
#
_entry.id   4a1a8fdc4e62b9d266a5e9155121112c
#
_cell.length_a   1.000
_cell.length_b   1.000
_cell.length_c   1.000
_cell.angle_alpha   90.00
_cell.angle_beta   90.00
_cell.angle_gamma   90.00
#
_symmetry.space_group_name_H-M   'P 1'
#
loop_
_entity.id
_entity.type
_entity.pdbx_description
1 polymer ?
#
loop_
_entity_poly.entity_id
_entity_poly.type
_entity_poly.pdbx_seq_one_letter_code
_entity_poly.pdbx_strand_id
1 'polypeptide(L)'
;MNKQLTTTDIESCLVYTTANLWAFQMVQGQNAISFNAKDPTGRVWEFKLCTRNHGRYKKPVIRGDWLDYVREKGLTVNDSIILTMVADAENGVSFNIRVEPNTELAI
;
A
#
# COMPACT_ATOMS: atom_id res chain seq x y z
N MET A 1 -6.50 -0.09 -4.85
CA MET A 1 -5.53 0.92 -5.34
C MET A 1 -4.62 0.28 -6.37
N ASN A 2 -4.45 0.93 -7.47
CA ASN A 2 -3.46 0.55 -8.48
C ASN A 2 -2.52 1.75 -8.64
N LYS A 3 -1.24 1.56 -8.33
CA LYS A 3 -0.29 2.66 -8.35
C LYS A 3 1.01 2.25 -9.01
N GLN A 4 1.46 3.07 -9.97
CA GLN A 4 2.79 2.97 -10.55
C GLN A 4 3.79 3.60 -9.57
N LEU A 5 4.87 2.87 -9.28
CA LEU A 5 5.82 3.26 -8.26
C LEU A 5 6.76 4.37 -8.73
N THR A 6 7.01 5.31 -7.83
CA THR A 6 7.99 6.38 -8.01
C THR A 6 9.24 6.07 -7.20
N THR A 7 10.27 6.91 -7.37
CA THR A 7 11.50 6.79 -6.58
C THR A 7 11.22 6.89 -5.08
N THR A 8 10.38 7.83 -4.67
CA THR A 8 10.01 7.96 -3.25
C THR A 8 9.34 6.71 -2.72
N ASP A 9 8.47 6.07 -3.53
CA ASP A 9 7.77 4.87 -3.12
C ASP A 9 8.72 3.72 -2.79
N ILE A 10 9.78 3.55 -3.56
CA ILE A 10 10.72 2.44 -3.36
C ILE A 10 11.84 2.75 -2.36
N GLU A 11 12.12 4.03 -2.09
CA GLU A 11 13.21 4.42 -1.19
C GLU A 11 12.74 4.76 0.23
N SER A 12 11.50 5.15 0.41
CA SER A 12 11.02 5.67 1.68
C SER A 12 9.70 5.02 2.11
N CYS A 13 8.59 5.45 1.50
CA CYS A 13 7.27 4.94 1.86
C CYS A 13 6.35 5.03 0.65
N LEU A 14 5.33 4.16 0.62
CA LEU A 14 4.35 4.17 -0.45
C LEU A 14 3.35 5.30 -0.22
N VAL A 15 3.31 6.26 -1.13
CA VAL A 15 2.33 7.34 -1.08
C VAL A 15 0.98 6.80 -1.52
N TYR A 16 -0.01 6.83 -0.62
CA TYR A 16 -1.35 6.31 -0.89
C TYR A 16 -2.18 7.37 -1.59
N THR A 17 -2.99 6.96 -2.58
CA THR A 17 -3.86 7.91 -3.27
C THR A 17 -5.08 8.23 -2.40
N THR A 18 -5.35 9.53 -2.24
CA THR A 18 -6.45 9.99 -1.37
C THR A 18 -7.82 9.53 -1.83
N ALA A 19 -7.98 9.26 -3.12
CA ALA A 19 -9.25 8.79 -3.67
C ALA A 19 -9.71 7.46 -3.07
N ASN A 20 -8.80 6.65 -2.54
CA ASN A 20 -9.11 5.34 -1.95
C ASN A 20 -9.10 5.35 -0.42
N LEU A 21 -9.01 6.53 0.21
CA LEU A 21 -8.91 6.63 1.66
C LEU A 21 -10.14 6.10 2.39
N TRP A 22 -11.29 6.09 1.72
CA TRP A 22 -12.54 5.56 2.27
C TRP A 22 -12.46 4.07 2.63
N ALA A 23 -11.51 3.35 2.04
CA ALA A 23 -11.30 1.93 2.36
C ALA A 23 -10.83 1.71 3.79
N PHE A 24 -10.32 2.76 4.42
CA PHE A 24 -9.81 2.71 5.78
C PHE A 24 -10.61 3.66 6.66
N GLN A 25 -11.30 3.09 7.66
CA GLN A 25 -12.02 3.89 8.63
C GLN A 25 -11.06 4.32 9.74
N MET A 26 -10.61 5.55 9.67
CA MET A 26 -9.75 6.11 10.71
C MET A 26 -10.61 6.81 11.75
N VAL A 27 -10.43 6.41 13.01
CA VAL A 27 -11.10 7.05 14.12
C VAL A 27 -10.50 8.46 14.31
N GLN A 28 -11.35 9.41 14.65
CA GLN A 28 -10.90 10.78 14.89
C GLN A 28 -9.78 10.81 15.94
N GLY A 29 -8.68 11.47 15.59
CA GLY A 29 -7.49 11.52 16.43
C GLY A 29 -6.47 10.42 16.16
N GLN A 30 -6.79 9.41 15.37
CA GLN A 30 -5.84 8.40 14.97
C GLN A 30 -5.01 8.88 13.78
N ASN A 31 -3.69 8.69 13.88
CA ASN A 31 -2.74 9.05 12.83
C ASN A 31 -2.26 7.85 12.04
N ALA A 32 -2.60 6.64 12.48
CA ALA A 32 -2.13 5.42 11.85
C ALA A 32 -3.12 4.28 12.07
N ILE A 33 -3.23 3.42 11.06
CA ILE A 33 -3.99 2.18 11.15
C ILE A 33 -3.17 1.05 10.56
N SER A 34 -3.08 -0.06 11.29
CA SER A 34 -2.37 -1.24 10.82
C SER A 34 -3.32 -2.17 10.08
N PHE A 35 -2.85 -2.78 9.00
CA PHE A 35 -3.61 -3.76 8.26
C PHE A 35 -2.68 -4.81 7.67
N ASN A 36 -3.22 -5.99 7.40
CA ASN A 36 -2.48 -7.08 6.81
C ASN A 36 -2.91 -7.27 5.37
N ALA A 37 -1.94 -7.45 4.49
CA ALA A 37 -2.18 -7.73 3.08
C ALA A 37 -1.50 -9.04 2.70
N LYS A 38 -2.23 -9.91 2.01
CA LYS A 38 -1.74 -11.21 1.56
C LYS A 38 -1.27 -11.09 0.11
N ASP A 39 -0.08 -11.61 -0.16
CA ASP A 39 0.44 -11.64 -1.52
C ASP A 39 0.06 -12.94 -2.24
N PRO A 40 0.34 -13.08 -3.55
CA PRO A 40 -0.01 -14.29 -4.29
C PRO A 40 0.70 -15.56 -3.81
N THR A 41 1.80 -15.43 -3.07
CA THR A 41 2.49 -16.59 -2.49
C THR A 41 1.84 -17.09 -1.21
N GLY A 42 0.86 -16.34 -0.68
CA GLY A 42 0.20 -16.64 0.57
C GLY A 42 0.84 -15.99 1.78
N ARG A 43 1.94 -15.27 1.60
CA ARG A 43 2.59 -14.56 2.70
C ARG A 43 1.78 -13.32 3.08
N VAL A 44 1.65 -13.10 4.38
CA VAL A 44 0.94 -11.94 4.94
C VAL A 44 1.97 -10.89 5.34
N TRP A 45 1.73 -9.66 4.85
CA TRP A 45 2.57 -8.51 5.15
C TRP A 45 1.80 -7.55 6.05
N GLU A 46 2.45 -7.05 7.07
CA GLU A 46 1.85 -6.07 7.96
C GLU A 46 2.24 -4.66 7.53
N PHE A 47 1.24 -3.91 7.08
CA PHE A 47 1.43 -2.53 6.66
C PHE A 47 0.77 -1.57 7.65
N LYS A 48 1.20 -0.33 7.58
CA LYS A 48 0.66 0.73 8.43
C LYS A 48 0.36 1.94 7.57
N LEU A 49 -0.92 2.30 7.54
CA LEU A 49 -1.36 3.51 6.85
C LEU A 49 -1.24 4.67 7.83
N CYS A 50 -0.39 5.63 7.50
CA CYS A 50 -0.15 6.81 8.34
C CYS A 50 -0.68 8.05 7.64
N THR A 51 -1.36 8.92 8.40
CA THR A 51 -1.78 10.22 7.90
C THR A 51 -1.05 11.30 8.69
N ARG A 52 -0.69 12.38 8.00
CA ARG A 52 -0.09 13.55 8.64
C ARG A 52 -1.17 14.55 8.98
N ASN A 53 -1.24 14.96 10.24
CA ASN A 53 -2.19 15.97 10.69
C ASN A 53 -1.68 17.40 10.55
N HIS A 54 -0.42 17.56 10.13
CA HIS A 54 0.22 18.86 10.02
C HIS A 54 0.56 19.18 8.57
N GLY A 55 0.19 20.38 8.12
CA GLY A 55 0.54 20.91 6.83
C GLY A 55 -0.60 20.91 5.83
N ARG A 56 -0.35 21.58 4.69
CA ARG A 56 -1.34 21.75 3.62
C ARG A 56 -1.63 20.47 2.85
N TYR A 57 -0.75 19.47 2.95
CA TYR A 57 -0.86 18.24 2.17
C TYR A 57 -1.00 17.06 3.12
N LYS A 58 -2.23 16.59 3.24
CA LYS A 58 -2.51 15.35 3.96
C LYS A 58 -2.37 14.19 2.99
N LYS A 59 -1.14 13.81 2.68
CA LYS A 59 -0.89 12.62 1.86
C LYS A 59 -0.69 11.45 2.78
N PRO A 60 -1.63 10.49 2.82
CA PRO A 60 -1.42 9.26 3.58
C PRO A 60 -0.30 8.45 2.95
N VAL A 61 0.48 7.80 3.79
CA VAL A 61 1.59 6.95 3.34
C VAL A 61 1.48 5.58 3.97
N ILE A 62 1.94 4.56 3.27
CA ILE A 62 2.00 3.19 3.79
C ILE A 62 3.44 2.91 4.20
N ARG A 63 3.59 2.45 5.43
CA ARG A 63 4.84 2.05 6.05
C ARG A 63 4.72 0.61 6.58
N GLY A 64 5.41 0.29 7.66
CA GLY A 64 5.46 -1.05 8.21
C GLY A 64 6.41 -1.92 7.41
N ASP A 65 5.94 -3.05 6.92
CA ASP A 65 6.75 -3.98 6.12
C ASP A 65 6.98 -3.54 4.67
N TRP A 66 6.58 -2.32 4.32
CA TRP A 66 6.62 -1.87 2.93
C TRP A 66 8.02 -1.96 2.30
N LEU A 67 9.05 -1.44 2.98
CA LEU A 67 10.41 -1.49 2.41
C LEU A 67 10.96 -2.91 2.34
N ASP A 68 10.59 -3.77 3.28
CA ASP A 68 10.93 -5.20 3.21
C ASP A 68 10.25 -5.87 2.03
N TYR A 69 9.00 -5.51 1.76
CA TYR A 69 8.25 -5.98 0.59
C TYR A 69 8.92 -5.54 -0.72
N VAL A 70 9.31 -4.26 -0.80
CA VAL A 70 10.04 -3.72 -1.96
C VAL A 70 11.31 -4.51 -2.23
N ARG A 71 12.06 -4.78 -1.18
CA ARG A 71 13.35 -5.48 -1.28
C ARG A 71 13.15 -6.93 -1.69
N GLU A 72 12.21 -7.61 -1.08
CA GLU A 72 11.97 -9.02 -1.35
C GLU A 72 11.43 -9.26 -2.75
N LYS A 73 10.54 -8.39 -3.23
CA LYS A 73 9.95 -8.50 -4.56
C LYS A 73 10.82 -7.88 -5.65
N GLY A 74 11.92 -7.19 -5.29
CA GLY A 74 12.80 -6.56 -6.25
C GLY A 74 12.12 -5.46 -7.05
N LEU A 75 11.30 -4.65 -6.39
CA LEU A 75 10.52 -3.61 -7.06
C LEU A 75 11.41 -2.47 -7.56
N THR A 76 11.08 -1.97 -8.73
CA THR A 76 11.77 -0.84 -9.35
C THR A 76 10.76 0.25 -9.70
N VAL A 77 11.30 1.43 -10.03
CA VAL A 77 10.47 2.54 -10.51
C VAL A 77 9.70 2.08 -11.77
N ASN A 78 8.44 2.46 -11.84
CA ASN A 78 7.48 2.14 -12.91
C ASN A 78 6.85 0.75 -12.81
N ASP A 79 7.28 -0.13 -11.91
CA ASP A 79 6.46 -1.27 -11.53
C ASP A 79 5.19 -0.77 -10.86
N SER A 80 4.13 -1.54 -10.92
CA SER A 80 2.86 -1.16 -10.31
C SER A 80 2.51 -2.08 -9.15
N ILE A 81 1.88 -1.50 -8.12
CA ILE A 81 1.33 -2.22 -6.98
C ILE A 81 -0.18 -2.18 -7.09
N ILE A 82 -0.80 -3.33 -6.91
CA ILE A 82 -2.25 -3.42 -6.87
C ILE A 82 -2.65 -3.91 -5.48
N LEU A 83 -3.30 -3.04 -4.73
CA LEU A 83 -3.82 -3.32 -3.40
C LEU A 83 -5.34 -3.35 -3.49
N THR A 84 -5.93 -4.52 -3.20
CA THR A 84 -7.37 -4.69 -3.26
C THR A 84 -7.92 -4.99 -1.88
N MET A 85 -9.10 -4.45 -1.61
CA MET A 85 -9.86 -4.72 -0.41
C MET A 85 -10.97 -5.73 -0.73
N VAL A 86 -11.05 -6.77 0.07
CA VAL A 86 -12.10 -7.78 -0.06
C VAL A 86 -12.96 -7.74 1.20
N ALA A 87 -14.25 -7.48 1.03
CA ALA A 87 -15.19 -7.51 2.13
C ALA A 87 -15.83 -8.90 2.24
N ASP A 88 -15.76 -9.49 3.43
CA ASP A 88 -16.30 -10.80 3.71
C ASP A 88 -17.27 -10.67 4.88
N ALA A 89 -18.48 -11.22 4.72
CA ALA A 89 -19.50 -11.16 5.76
C ALA A 89 -19.09 -11.89 7.05
N GLU A 90 -18.25 -12.91 6.95
CA GLU A 90 -17.82 -13.69 8.10
C GLU A 90 -16.53 -13.19 8.74
N ASN A 91 -15.58 -12.73 7.93
CA ASN A 91 -14.23 -12.37 8.38
C ASN A 91 -13.94 -10.88 8.34
N GLY A 92 -14.92 -10.05 7.98
CA GLY A 92 -14.75 -8.62 7.88
C GLY A 92 -14.02 -8.22 6.61
N VAL A 93 -13.02 -7.34 6.73
CA VAL A 93 -12.29 -6.80 5.59
C VAL A 93 -10.89 -7.40 5.55
N SER A 94 -10.50 -7.89 4.38
CA SER A 94 -9.14 -8.35 4.14
C SER A 94 -8.53 -7.62 2.96
N PHE A 95 -7.19 -7.66 2.85
CA PHE A 95 -6.47 -7.00 1.79
C PHE A 95 -5.58 -7.97 1.07
N ASN A 96 -5.45 -7.77 -0.25
CA ASN A 96 -4.52 -8.50 -1.09
C ASN A 96 -3.61 -7.51 -1.79
N ILE A 97 -2.33 -7.89 -1.94
CA ILE A 97 -1.35 -7.06 -2.62
C ILE A 97 -0.63 -7.90 -3.67
N ARG A 98 -0.45 -7.34 -4.85
CA ARG A 98 0.33 -7.97 -5.91
C ARG A 98 1.11 -6.94 -6.70
N VAL A 99 2.13 -7.42 -7.39
CA VAL A 99 2.99 -6.60 -8.24
C VAL A 99 2.62 -6.85 -9.70
N GLU A 100 2.54 -5.77 -10.46
CA GLU A 100 2.44 -5.84 -11.91
C GLU A 100 3.71 -5.21 -12.48
N PRO A 101 4.66 -6.03 -12.99
CA PRO A 101 5.93 -5.51 -13.50
C PRO A 101 5.74 -4.60 -14.70
N ASN A 102 6.64 -3.63 -14.84
CA ASN A 102 6.66 -2.79 -16.02
C ASN A 102 7.24 -3.57 -17.19
N THR A 103 6.41 -3.85 -18.18
CA THR A 103 6.79 -4.62 -19.36
C THR A 103 7.15 -3.78 -20.58
N GLU A 104 7.10 -2.45 -20.47
CA GLU A 104 7.36 -1.55 -21.58
C GLU A 104 8.79 -1.68 -22.12
N LEU A 105 9.72 -2.11 -21.28
CA LEU A 105 11.12 -2.27 -21.67
C LEU A 105 11.45 -3.66 -22.21
N ALA A 106 10.49 -4.53 -22.35
CA ALA A 106 10.68 -5.89 -22.82
C ALA A 106 10.66 -6.04 -24.34
N ILE A 107 10.88 -4.96 -25.04
CA ILE A 107 10.91 -4.97 -26.51
C ILE A 107 12.34 -5.23 -26.98
#